data_01184bfdf45b2f1eeec6ccac9f5538af
#
_entry.id   01184bfdf45b2f1eeec6ccac9f5538af
#
_cell.length_a   1.000
_cell.length_b   1.000
_cell.length_c   1.000
_cell.angle_alpha   90.00
_cell.angle_beta   90.00
_cell.angle_gamma   90.00
#
_symmetry.space_group_name_H-M   'P 1'
#
loop_
_entity.id
_entity.type
_entity.pdbx_description
1 polymer ?
#
loop_
_entity_poly.entity_id
_entity_poly.type
_entity_poly.pdbx_seq_one_letter_code
_entity_poly.pdbx_strand_id
1 'polypeptide(L)'
;AYLQLADKTKARMAFEQAAASNADPKIKEQAAYNYALCIHETSYSAFGESVTVFEKFLNEFPNSPYAEKVSNYLVEVYMNTRSYDAALKSIDRISHPSKAILEAKQKILFQLGTQSFANTQFEQAIGCFSQSVTLGQYNLQTKADALYWLGESYYRLNRMREAARNFNEYLSLTRQRDTEMFALAYYNLGYIAFHQKDYSTAENRFRNFVQLEKGENPTALADAYNRIGDCNLNVRRFDEAKQY
;
A
#
# COMPACT_ATOMS: atom_id res chain seq x y z
N ALA A 1 27.65 -31.42 7.72
CA ALA A 1 27.86 -32.59 6.86
C ALA A 1 26.82 -32.63 5.72
N TYR A 2 25.53 -32.89 5.93
CA TYR A 2 24.53 -33.06 4.83
C TYR A 2 24.36 -31.84 3.94
N LEU A 3 24.39 -30.61 4.49
CA LEU A 3 24.38 -29.39 3.66
C LEU A 3 25.59 -29.28 2.72
N GLN A 4 26.78 -29.69 3.21
CA GLN A 4 28.00 -29.70 2.38
C GLN A 4 27.94 -30.75 1.27
N LEU A 5 27.15 -31.81 1.45
CA LEU A 5 26.90 -32.84 0.48
C LEU A 5 25.71 -32.53 -0.44
N ALA A 6 25.12 -31.32 -0.31
CA ALA A 6 23.91 -30.89 -1.02
C ALA A 6 22.66 -31.80 -0.81
N ASP A 7 22.66 -32.67 0.20
CA ASP A 7 21.50 -33.46 0.59
C ASP A 7 20.59 -32.66 1.52
N LYS A 8 19.78 -31.81 0.92
CA LYS A 8 18.87 -30.90 1.66
C LYS A 8 17.79 -31.65 2.44
N THR A 9 17.35 -32.82 1.96
CA THR A 9 16.33 -33.60 2.64
C THR A 9 16.85 -34.18 3.95
N LYS A 10 18.03 -34.75 3.96
CA LYS A 10 18.64 -35.25 5.20
C LYS A 10 19.08 -34.13 6.11
N ALA A 11 19.54 -32.98 5.55
CA ALA A 11 19.86 -31.79 6.32
C ALA A 11 18.62 -31.25 7.05
N ARG A 12 17.47 -31.15 6.36
CA ARG A 12 16.18 -30.76 6.95
C ARG A 12 15.82 -31.63 8.15
N MET A 13 15.84 -32.96 8.01
CA MET A 13 15.51 -33.88 9.10
C MET A 13 16.46 -33.74 10.31
N ALA A 14 17.76 -33.58 10.05
CA ALA A 14 18.75 -33.40 11.10
C ALA A 14 18.56 -32.07 11.87
N PHE A 15 18.26 -30.99 11.17
CA PHE A 15 17.99 -29.69 11.77
C PHE A 15 16.66 -29.67 12.53
N GLU A 16 15.63 -30.33 12.04
CA GLU A 16 14.35 -30.50 12.74
C GLU A 16 14.53 -31.17 14.11
N GLN A 17 15.26 -32.28 14.14
CA GLN A 17 15.56 -32.98 15.39
C GLN A 17 16.41 -32.14 16.34
N ALA A 18 17.40 -31.41 15.82
CA ALA A 18 18.25 -30.54 16.64
C ALA A 18 17.46 -29.35 17.20
N ALA A 19 16.56 -28.76 16.44
CA ALA A 19 15.69 -27.67 16.88
C ALA A 19 14.66 -28.12 17.91
N ALA A 20 14.22 -29.37 17.87
CA ALA A 20 13.28 -29.97 18.83
C ALA A 20 13.96 -30.50 20.10
N SER A 21 15.28 -30.61 20.13
CA SER A 21 16.03 -31.15 21.28
C SER A 21 16.16 -30.15 22.42
N ASN A 22 16.48 -30.65 23.64
CA ASN A 22 16.83 -29.81 24.77
C ASN A 22 18.31 -29.37 24.74
N ALA A 23 18.83 -29.05 23.56
CA ALA A 23 20.19 -28.58 23.36
C ALA A 23 20.39 -27.15 23.85
N ASP A 24 21.66 -26.72 23.85
CA ASP A 24 22.02 -25.32 24.09
C ASP A 24 21.15 -24.39 23.29
N PRO A 25 20.60 -23.31 23.89
CA PRO A 25 19.70 -22.37 23.20
C PRO A 25 20.25 -21.82 21.86
N LYS A 26 21.57 -21.58 21.77
CA LYS A 26 22.22 -21.12 20.53
C LYS A 26 22.22 -22.20 19.45
N ILE A 27 22.43 -23.45 19.83
CA ILE A 27 22.39 -24.58 18.90
C ILE A 27 20.97 -24.78 18.40
N LYS A 28 19.97 -24.68 19.30
CA LYS A 28 18.55 -24.77 18.96
C LYS A 28 18.15 -23.67 17.99
N GLU A 29 18.53 -22.41 18.26
CA GLU A 29 18.27 -21.27 17.39
C GLU A 29 18.89 -21.44 16.01
N GLN A 30 20.16 -21.83 15.94
CA GLN A 30 20.84 -22.08 14.65
C GLN A 30 20.24 -23.24 13.88
N ALA A 31 19.84 -24.31 14.56
CA ALA A 31 19.16 -25.46 13.96
C ALA A 31 17.79 -25.05 13.41
N ALA A 32 16.98 -24.30 14.16
CA ALA A 32 15.68 -23.80 13.72
C ALA A 32 15.81 -22.89 12.48
N TYR A 33 16.81 -22.00 12.44
CA TYR A 33 17.09 -21.17 11.27
C TYR A 33 17.46 -22.00 10.05
N ASN A 34 18.39 -22.97 10.17
CA ASN A 34 18.80 -23.80 9.07
C ASN A 34 17.68 -24.75 8.59
N TYR A 35 16.83 -25.23 9.51
CA TYR A 35 15.63 -25.98 9.20
C TYR A 35 14.68 -25.16 8.30
N ALA A 36 14.40 -23.93 8.71
CA ALA A 36 13.52 -23.03 7.95
C ALA A 36 14.10 -22.70 6.56
N LEU A 37 15.42 -22.50 6.44
CA LEU A 37 16.08 -22.33 5.14
C LEU A 37 15.97 -23.56 4.26
N CYS A 38 16.20 -24.75 4.79
CA CYS A 38 16.06 -26.00 4.00
C CYS A 38 14.65 -26.15 3.43
N ILE A 39 13.62 -25.81 4.20
CA ILE A 39 12.23 -25.83 3.73
C ILE A 39 12.02 -24.78 2.64
N HIS A 40 12.46 -23.54 2.88
CA HIS A 40 12.32 -22.46 1.91
C HIS A 40 12.96 -22.77 0.56
N GLU A 41 14.16 -23.34 0.57
CA GLU A 41 14.92 -23.71 -0.65
C GLU A 41 14.39 -24.95 -1.35
N THR A 42 13.61 -25.80 -0.69
CA THR A 42 13.07 -27.07 -1.26
C THR A 42 11.57 -27.00 -1.51
N SER A 43 10.87 -25.94 -1.06
CA SER A 43 9.44 -25.80 -1.23
C SER A 43 9.07 -25.41 -2.66
N TYR A 44 8.15 -26.17 -3.27
CA TYR A 44 7.57 -25.85 -4.58
C TYR A 44 6.53 -24.72 -4.51
N SER A 45 6.05 -24.37 -3.32
CA SER A 45 5.08 -23.31 -3.09
C SER A 45 5.74 -22.18 -2.30
N ALA A 46 5.83 -21.01 -2.90
CA ALA A 46 6.35 -19.81 -2.23
C ALA A 46 5.55 -19.48 -0.96
N PHE A 47 4.24 -19.76 -0.95
CA PHE A 47 3.35 -19.49 0.18
C PHE A 47 2.83 -20.83 0.76
N GLY A 48 3.53 -21.37 1.73
CA GLY A 48 3.17 -22.66 2.32
C GLY A 48 4.00 -22.95 3.56
N GLU A 49 4.64 -24.12 3.57
CA GLU A 49 5.42 -24.59 4.72
C GLU A 49 6.54 -23.61 5.11
N SER A 50 7.20 -22.94 4.15
CA SER A 50 8.28 -21.99 4.41
C SER A 50 7.80 -20.77 5.21
N VAL A 51 6.61 -20.23 4.91
CA VAL A 51 6.03 -19.11 5.67
C VAL A 51 5.78 -19.51 7.11
N THR A 52 5.18 -20.67 7.33
CA THR A 52 4.87 -21.17 8.68
C THR A 52 6.12 -21.37 9.54
N VAL A 53 7.20 -21.91 8.97
CA VAL A 53 8.44 -22.12 9.73
C VAL A 53 9.19 -20.82 9.99
N PHE A 54 9.14 -19.84 9.08
CA PHE A 54 9.70 -18.52 9.30
C PHE A 54 8.92 -17.73 10.35
N GLU A 55 7.58 -17.76 10.33
CA GLU A 55 6.74 -17.18 11.39
C GLU A 55 7.09 -17.76 12.76
N LYS A 56 7.16 -19.11 12.84
CA LYS A 56 7.53 -19.79 14.08
C LYS A 56 8.90 -19.35 14.58
N PHE A 57 9.88 -19.26 13.66
CA PHE A 57 11.23 -18.82 14.03
C PHE A 57 11.22 -17.40 14.61
N LEU A 58 10.55 -16.44 13.96
CA LEU A 58 10.48 -15.05 14.44
C LEU A 58 9.77 -14.93 15.79
N ASN A 59 8.75 -15.76 16.04
CA ASN A 59 8.04 -15.77 17.32
C ASN A 59 8.86 -16.43 18.45
N GLU A 60 9.62 -17.47 18.15
CA GLU A 60 10.45 -18.17 19.14
C GLU A 60 11.77 -17.44 19.41
N PHE A 61 12.36 -16.80 18.40
CA PHE A 61 13.65 -16.11 18.48
C PHE A 61 13.61 -14.66 17.96
N PRO A 62 12.80 -13.77 18.56
CA PRO A 62 12.60 -12.42 18.05
C PRO A 62 13.87 -11.55 18.03
N ASN A 63 14.83 -11.85 18.91
CA ASN A 63 16.12 -11.12 19.04
C ASN A 63 17.29 -11.87 18.38
N SER A 64 17.00 -12.85 17.55
CA SER A 64 18.02 -13.63 16.82
C SER A 64 18.82 -12.75 15.86
N PRO A 65 20.14 -12.97 15.72
CA PRO A 65 20.93 -12.35 14.64
C PRO A 65 20.44 -12.75 13.23
N TYR A 66 19.61 -13.80 13.13
CA TYR A 66 19.00 -14.24 11.88
C TYR A 66 17.61 -13.63 11.63
N ALA A 67 17.01 -12.94 12.62
CA ALA A 67 15.62 -12.45 12.54
C ALA A 67 15.41 -11.46 11.38
N GLU A 68 16.36 -10.58 11.12
CA GLU A 68 16.30 -9.65 9.98
C GLU A 68 16.31 -10.39 8.66
N LYS A 69 17.18 -11.38 8.51
CA LYS A 69 17.29 -12.18 7.27
C LYS A 69 16.01 -13.00 7.02
N VAL A 70 15.46 -13.62 8.06
CA VAL A 70 14.18 -14.34 8.00
C VAL A 70 13.04 -13.39 7.64
N SER A 71 13.01 -12.19 8.20
CA SER A 71 12.04 -11.15 7.86
C SER A 71 12.10 -10.78 6.38
N ASN A 72 13.31 -10.66 5.80
CA ASN A 72 13.50 -10.34 4.39
C ASN A 72 12.99 -11.47 3.48
N TYR A 73 13.22 -12.74 3.82
CA TYR A 73 12.63 -13.87 3.09
C TYR A 73 11.10 -13.86 3.12
N LEU A 74 10.49 -13.57 4.28
CA LEU A 74 9.04 -13.44 4.37
C LEU A 74 8.52 -12.28 3.53
N VAL A 75 9.18 -11.12 3.56
CA VAL A 75 8.81 -9.97 2.72
C VAL A 75 8.83 -10.33 1.24
N GLU A 76 9.87 -11.03 0.77
CA GLU A 76 9.96 -11.50 -0.60
C GLU A 76 8.78 -12.41 -0.96
N VAL A 77 8.46 -13.38 -0.11
CA VAL A 77 7.31 -14.29 -0.31
C VAL A 77 6.00 -13.52 -0.33
N TYR A 78 5.79 -12.59 0.60
CA TYR A 78 4.56 -11.79 0.68
C TYR A 78 4.36 -10.88 -0.54
N MET A 79 5.43 -10.27 -1.03
CA MET A 79 5.34 -9.36 -2.18
C MET A 79 5.18 -10.10 -3.51
N ASN A 80 5.64 -11.35 -3.59
CA ASN A 80 5.52 -12.20 -4.79
C ASN A 80 4.24 -13.05 -4.81
N THR A 81 3.49 -13.13 -3.70
CA THR A 81 2.22 -13.86 -3.67
C THR A 81 1.09 -13.04 -4.29
N ARG A 82 0.14 -13.75 -4.92
CA ARG A 82 -1.15 -13.14 -5.32
C ARG A 82 -2.22 -13.26 -4.23
N SER A 83 -1.90 -13.96 -3.13
CA SER A 83 -2.82 -14.20 -2.00
C SER A 83 -2.56 -13.20 -0.88
N TYR A 84 -2.93 -11.94 -1.12
CA TYR A 84 -2.70 -10.84 -0.15
C TYR A 84 -3.41 -11.06 1.20
N ASP A 85 -4.61 -11.65 1.19
CA ASP A 85 -5.31 -11.99 2.44
C ASP A 85 -4.55 -13.02 3.28
N ALA A 86 -3.95 -14.03 2.64
CA ALA A 86 -3.13 -15.01 3.33
C ALA A 86 -1.84 -14.36 3.87
N ALA A 87 -1.24 -13.44 3.12
CA ALA A 87 -0.07 -12.67 3.58
C ALA A 87 -0.39 -11.81 4.81
N LEU A 88 -1.52 -11.11 4.84
CA LEU A 88 -1.95 -10.32 6.00
C LEU A 88 -2.19 -11.21 7.23
N LYS A 89 -2.89 -12.32 7.07
CA LYS A 89 -3.12 -13.29 8.14
C LYS A 89 -1.81 -13.86 8.70
N SER A 90 -0.82 -14.07 7.82
CA SER A 90 0.51 -14.52 8.20
C SER A 90 1.24 -13.45 9.02
N ILE A 91 1.26 -12.21 8.54
CA ILE A 91 1.89 -11.08 9.25
C ILE A 91 1.26 -10.88 10.64
N ASP A 92 -0.05 -11.04 10.77
CA ASP A 92 -0.78 -10.86 12.04
C ASP A 92 -0.45 -11.96 13.08
N ARG A 93 0.13 -13.09 12.67
CA ARG A 93 0.63 -14.14 13.58
C ARG A 93 2.03 -13.86 14.13
N ILE A 94 2.74 -12.87 13.58
CA ILE A 94 4.09 -12.51 14.03
C ILE A 94 3.98 -11.54 15.20
N SER A 95 4.43 -11.97 16.38
CA SER A 95 4.30 -11.19 17.62
C SER A 95 5.11 -9.89 17.61
N HIS A 96 6.28 -9.89 16.94
CA HIS A 96 7.19 -8.75 16.87
C HIS A 96 7.63 -8.55 15.40
N PRO A 97 6.73 -8.04 14.51
CA PRO A 97 7.07 -7.86 13.13
C PRO A 97 8.14 -6.78 12.95
N SER A 98 9.13 -7.06 12.11
CA SER A 98 10.17 -6.09 11.76
C SER A 98 9.60 -4.91 10.96
N LYS A 99 10.37 -3.81 10.89
CA LYS A 99 10.01 -2.66 10.04
C LYS A 99 9.76 -3.07 8.59
N ALA A 100 10.57 -3.98 8.05
CA ALA A 100 10.42 -4.48 6.68
C ALA A 100 9.09 -5.22 6.48
N ILE A 101 8.68 -6.05 7.44
CA ILE A 101 7.38 -6.76 7.40
C ILE A 101 6.22 -5.76 7.50
N LEU A 102 6.32 -4.72 8.34
CA LEU A 102 5.27 -3.71 8.46
C LEU A 102 5.18 -2.81 7.22
N GLU A 103 6.30 -2.51 6.55
CA GLU A 103 6.29 -1.85 5.25
C GLU A 103 5.64 -2.74 4.18
N ALA A 104 5.93 -4.04 4.16
CA ALA A 104 5.26 -4.99 3.28
C ALA A 104 3.75 -5.06 3.55
N LYS A 105 3.34 -5.08 4.83
CA LYS A 105 1.92 -5.00 5.22
C LYS A 105 1.24 -3.76 4.65
N GLN A 106 1.89 -2.59 4.77
CA GLN A 106 1.38 -1.34 4.22
C GLN A 106 1.14 -1.43 2.70
N LYS A 107 2.13 -1.96 1.96
CA LYS A 107 2.03 -2.13 0.49
C LYS A 107 0.95 -3.15 0.10
N ILE A 108 0.82 -4.25 0.82
CA ILE A 108 -0.21 -5.27 0.59
C ILE A 108 -1.61 -4.68 0.81
N LEU A 109 -1.81 -3.94 1.89
CA LEU A 109 -3.08 -3.25 2.14
C LEU A 109 -3.43 -2.25 1.03
N PHE A 110 -2.43 -1.52 0.53
CA PHE A 110 -2.60 -0.63 -0.62
C PHE A 110 -3.04 -1.41 -1.87
N GLN A 111 -2.41 -2.54 -2.19
CA GLN A 111 -2.77 -3.39 -3.33
C GLN A 111 -4.18 -3.98 -3.20
N LEU A 112 -4.57 -4.43 -2.01
CA LEU A 112 -5.95 -4.89 -1.74
C LEU A 112 -6.96 -3.76 -1.90
N GLY A 113 -6.61 -2.56 -1.45
CA GLY A 113 -7.44 -1.38 -1.64
C GLY A 113 -7.65 -1.06 -3.13
N THR A 114 -6.59 -1.08 -3.93
CA THR A 114 -6.70 -0.84 -5.39
C THR A 114 -7.51 -1.93 -6.08
N GLN A 115 -7.36 -3.18 -5.69
CA GLN A 115 -8.17 -4.29 -6.21
C GLN A 115 -9.66 -4.12 -5.86
N SER A 116 -9.97 -3.77 -4.61
CA SER A 116 -11.33 -3.51 -4.16
C SER A 116 -11.95 -2.31 -4.89
N PHE A 117 -11.18 -1.24 -5.09
CA PHE A 117 -11.60 -0.07 -5.85
C PHE A 117 -11.92 -0.42 -7.31
N ALA A 118 -11.05 -1.17 -7.99
CA ALA A 118 -11.27 -1.63 -9.35
C ALA A 118 -12.54 -2.50 -9.48
N ASN A 119 -12.88 -3.25 -8.43
CA ASN A 119 -14.11 -4.04 -8.33
C ASN A 119 -15.32 -3.22 -7.83
N THR A 120 -15.21 -1.88 -7.76
CA THR A 120 -16.28 -0.98 -7.26
C THR A 120 -16.72 -1.23 -5.80
N GLN A 121 -15.92 -1.95 -5.04
CA GLN A 121 -16.14 -2.23 -3.62
C GLN A 121 -15.56 -1.10 -2.75
N PHE A 122 -16.12 0.11 -2.88
CA PHE A 122 -15.52 1.33 -2.33
C PHE A 122 -15.40 1.34 -0.80
N GLU A 123 -16.36 0.79 -0.06
CA GLU A 123 -16.26 0.68 1.41
C GLU A 123 -15.11 -0.25 1.84
N GLN A 124 -14.92 -1.35 1.13
CA GLN A 124 -13.79 -2.26 1.38
C GLN A 124 -12.46 -1.60 1.01
N ALA A 125 -12.41 -0.89 -0.11
CA ALA A 125 -11.24 -0.11 -0.51
C ALA A 125 -10.86 0.93 0.56
N ILE A 126 -11.85 1.67 1.12
CA ILE A 126 -11.66 2.61 2.23
C ILE A 126 -11.02 1.90 3.43
N GLY A 127 -11.50 0.71 3.80
CA GLY A 127 -10.95 -0.07 4.91
C GLY A 127 -9.45 -0.41 4.70
N CYS A 128 -9.10 -0.87 3.49
CA CYS A 128 -7.72 -1.22 3.16
C CYS A 128 -6.80 0.02 3.08
N PHE A 129 -7.22 1.07 2.36
CA PHE A 129 -6.43 2.29 2.24
C PHE A 129 -6.24 2.99 3.58
N SER A 130 -7.27 3.04 4.45
CA SER A 130 -7.17 3.63 5.79
C SER A 130 -6.12 2.91 6.65
N GLN A 131 -6.08 1.58 6.61
CA GLN A 131 -5.07 0.81 7.31
C GLN A 131 -3.66 1.05 6.73
N SER A 132 -3.54 1.15 5.39
CA SER A 132 -2.27 1.50 4.74
C SER A 132 -1.78 2.89 5.16
N VAL A 133 -2.66 3.88 5.23
CA VAL A 133 -2.35 5.24 5.72
C VAL A 133 -1.88 5.22 7.18
N THR A 134 -2.51 4.41 8.05
CA THR A 134 -2.11 4.25 9.46
C THR A 134 -0.67 3.74 9.61
N LEU A 135 -0.22 2.88 8.69
CA LEU A 135 1.15 2.37 8.61
C LEU A 135 2.11 3.34 7.87
N GLY A 136 1.70 4.55 7.62
CA GLY A 136 2.38 5.50 6.73
C GLY A 136 3.80 5.91 7.11
N GLN A 137 4.23 5.64 8.36
CA GLN A 137 5.60 5.88 8.81
C GLN A 137 6.62 4.95 8.16
N TYR A 138 6.20 3.80 7.63
CA TYR A 138 7.09 2.83 7.02
C TYR A 138 7.42 3.17 5.56
N ASN A 139 6.43 3.69 4.81
CA ASN A 139 6.63 4.16 3.44
C ASN A 139 5.73 5.36 3.14
N LEU A 140 6.33 6.55 3.06
CA LEU A 140 5.62 7.81 2.85
C LEU A 140 4.98 7.92 1.47
N GLN A 141 5.60 7.33 0.43
CA GLN A 141 5.02 7.35 -0.91
C GLN A 141 3.75 6.50 -0.96
N THR A 142 3.80 5.28 -0.43
CA THR A 142 2.61 4.42 -0.32
C THR A 142 1.50 5.09 0.52
N LYS A 143 1.86 5.85 1.56
CA LYS A 143 0.89 6.65 2.33
C LYS A 143 0.23 7.71 1.45
N ALA A 144 1.03 8.46 0.68
CA ALA A 144 0.49 9.49 -0.21
C ALA A 144 -0.46 8.88 -1.25
N ASP A 145 -0.04 7.81 -1.92
CA ASP A 145 -0.86 7.13 -2.92
C ASP A 145 -2.17 6.58 -2.30
N ALA A 146 -2.09 6.01 -1.10
CA ALA A 146 -3.27 5.53 -0.38
C ALA A 146 -4.24 6.66 -0.02
N LEU A 147 -3.75 7.86 0.34
CA LEU A 147 -4.58 9.03 0.59
C LEU A 147 -5.33 9.50 -0.66
N TYR A 148 -4.68 9.48 -1.84
CA TYR A 148 -5.35 9.80 -3.09
C TYR A 148 -6.51 8.83 -3.36
N TRP A 149 -6.25 7.53 -3.34
CA TRP A 149 -7.27 6.51 -3.61
C TRP A 149 -8.35 6.43 -2.53
N LEU A 150 -8.02 6.79 -1.29
CA LEU A 150 -8.99 6.97 -0.21
C LEU A 150 -9.92 8.15 -0.51
N GLY A 151 -9.37 9.26 -1.00
CA GLY A 151 -10.12 10.41 -1.49
C GLY A 151 -11.08 10.03 -2.63
N GLU A 152 -10.59 9.29 -3.64
CA GLU A 152 -11.41 8.75 -4.74
C GLU A 152 -12.54 7.85 -4.24
N SER A 153 -12.23 6.94 -3.30
CA SER A 153 -13.24 6.02 -2.75
C SER A 153 -14.36 6.76 -2.03
N TYR A 154 -14.01 7.76 -1.21
CA TYR A 154 -15.00 8.62 -0.56
C TYR A 154 -15.81 9.45 -1.56
N TYR A 155 -15.16 9.97 -2.61
CA TYR A 155 -15.83 10.72 -3.66
C TYR A 155 -16.89 9.87 -4.38
N ARG A 156 -16.57 8.61 -4.74
CA ARG A 156 -17.50 7.65 -5.35
C ARG A 156 -18.72 7.36 -4.47
N LEU A 157 -18.57 7.43 -3.17
CA LEU A 157 -19.65 7.26 -2.20
C LEU A 157 -20.36 8.56 -1.83
N ASN A 158 -20.09 9.66 -2.55
CA ASN A 158 -20.65 11.00 -2.27
C ASN A 158 -20.30 11.55 -0.88
N ARG A 159 -19.22 11.05 -0.27
CA ARG A 159 -18.72 11.51 1.04
C ARG A 159 -17.69 12.64 0.83
N MET A 160 -18.20 13.79 0.36
CA MET A 160 -17.38 14.89 -0.17
C MET A 160 -16.42 15.52 0.84
N ARG A 161 -16.78 15.57 2.13
CA ARG A 161 -15.92 16.14 3.18
C ARG A 161 -14.69 15.29 3.42
N GLU A 162 -14.88 13.98 3.51
CA GLU A 162 -13.80 13.01 3.69
C GLU A 162 -12.92 12.97 2.44
N ALA A 163 -13.52 12.97 1.25
CA ALA A 163 -12.79 13.04 -0.01
C ALA A 163 -11.87 14.26 -0.06
N ALA A 164 -12.41 15.47 0.20
CA ALA A 164 -11.63 16.71 0.19
C ALA A 164 -10.46 16.69 1.20
N ARG A 165 -10.68 16.16 2.41
CA ARG A 165 -9.64 16.04 3.42
C ARG A 165 -8.48 15.16 2.91
N ASN A 166 -8.79 14.00 2.35
CA ASN A 166 -7.76 13.06 1.89
C ASN A 166 -7.01 13.59 0.67
N PHE A 167 -7.67 14.22 -0.31
CA PHE A 167 -6.99 14.86 -1.44
C PHE A 167 -6.08 16.01 -1.00
N ASN A 168 -6.50 16.86 -0.04
CA ASN A 168 -5.66 17.93 0.47
C ASN A 168 -4.45 17.37 1.23
N GLU A 169 -4.61 16.30 2.03
CA GLU A 169 -3.49 15.64 2.71
C GLU A 169 -2.53 15.02 1.69
N TYR A 170 -3.03 14.34 0.64
CA TYR A 170 -2.22 13.86 -0.48
C TYR A 170 -1.38 14.98 -1.11
N LEU A 171 -2.01 16.10 -1.51
CA LEU A 171 -1.33 17.23 -2.13
C LEU A 171 -0.24 17.85 -1.24
N SER A 172 -0.42 17.80 0.07
CA SER A 172 0.56 18.30 1.03
C SER A 172 1.74 17.36 1.24
N LEU A 173 1.51 16.05 1.12
CA LEU A 173 2.47 15.01 1.49
C LEU A 173 3.29 14.51 0.29
N THR A 174 2.68 14.41 -0.89
CA THR A 174 3.33 13.84 -2.07
C THR A 174 4.50 14.70 -2.55
N ARG A 175 5.58 14.02 -2.96
CA ARG A 175 6.73 14.64 -3.63
C ARG A 175 6.61 14.57 -5.16
N GLN A 176 5.70 13.76 -5.68
CA GLN A 176 5.47 13.53 -7.12
C GLN A 176 4.42 14.53 -7.62
N ARG A 177 4.86 15.77 -7.89
CA ARG A 177 3.99 16.89 -8.28
C ARG A 177 3.78 17.03 -9.79
N ASP A 178 4.45 16.23 -10.59
CA ASP A 178 4.41 16.22 -12.04
C ASP A 178 3.64 15.03 -12.63
N THR A 179 2.87 14.33 -11.79
CA THR A 179 2.06 13.17 -12.18
C THR A 179 0.62 13.56 -12.51
N GLU A 180 -0.03 12.78 -13.37
CA GLU A 180 -1.46 12.88 -13.64
C GLU A 180 -2.30 12.83 -12.35
N MET A 181 -1.96 11.95 -11.43
CA MET A 181 -2.64 11.82 -10.14
C MET A 181 -2.61 13.12 -9.32
N PHE A 182 -1.49 13.86 -9.37
CA PHE A 182 -1.37 15.15 -8.69
C PHE A 182 -2.28 16.20 -9.32
N ALA A 183 -2.36 16.26 -10.64
CA ALA A 183 -3.28 17.14 -11.35
C ALA A 183 -4.74 16.76 -11.08
N LEU A 184 -5.09 15.48 -11.19
CA LEU A 184 -6.46 14.99 -10.95
C LEU A 184 -6.95 15.23 -9.50
N ALA A 185 -6.07 15.28 -8.51
CA ALA A 185 -6.46 15.66 -7.16
C ALA A 185 -7.04 17.09 -7.10
N TYR A 186 -6.47 18.03 -7.85
CA TYR A 186 -7.05 19.39 -7.99
C TYR A 186 -8.37 19.38 -8.75
N TYR A 187 -8.49 18.58 -9.79
CA TYR A 187 -9.73 18.43 -10.56
C TYR A 187 -10.88 17.92 -9.66
N ASN A 188 -10.64 16.88 -8.88
CA ASN A 188 -11.62 16.34 -7.94
C ASN A 188 -12.00 17.35 -6.84
N LEU A 189 -11.02 18.07 -6.30
CA LEU A 189 -11.28 19.16 -5.34
C LEU A 189 -12.08 20.30 -5.96
N GLY A 190 -11.88 20.58 -7.25
CA GLY A 190 -12.67 21.53 -8.03
C GLY A 190 -14.14 21.12 -8.05
N TYR A 191 -14.43 19.87 -8.37
CA TYR A 191 -15.79 19.34 -8.39
C TYR A 191 -16.44 19.34 -6.99
N ILE A 192 -15.68 18.97 -5.96
CA ILE A 192 -16.20 19.00 -4.58
C ILE A 192 -16.64 20.42 -4.20
N ALA A 193 -15.80 21.43 -4.47
CA ALA A 193 -16.12 22.84 -4.21
C ALA A 193 -17.31 23.31 -5.07
N PHE A 194 -17.38 22.88 -6.33
CA PHE A 194 -18.48 23.21 -7.25
C PHE A 194 -19.81 22.69 -6.73
N HIS A 195 -19.87 21.42 -6.28
CA HIS A 195 -21.06 20.84 -5.66
C HIS A 195 -21.48 21.55 -4.36
N GLN A 196 -20.51 22.11 -3.63
CA GLN A 196 -20.76 22.92 -2.44
C GLN A 196 -21.17 24.36 -2.78
N LYS A 197 -21.23 24.73 -4.08
CA LYS A 197 -21.48 26.07 -4.60
C LYS A 197 -20.42 27.10 -4.20
N ASP A 198 -19.25 26.65 -3.77
CA ASP A 198 -18.07 27.50 -3.58
C ASP A 198 -17.34 27.67 -4.92
N TYR A 199 -17.95 28.48 -5.79
CA TYR A 199 -17.49 28.65 -7.15
C TYR A 199 -16.12 29.31 -7.24
N SER A 200 -15.75 30.14 -6.26
CA SER A 200 -14.43 30.78 -6.20
C SER A 200 -13.32 29.75 -5.94
N THR A 201 -13.53 28.88 -4.96
CA THR A 201 -12.60 27.77 -4.70
C THR A 201 -12.56 26.78 -5.86
N ALA A 202 -13.72 26.45 -6.42
CA ALA A 202 -13.84 25.53 -7.55
C ALA A 202 -13.03 26.03 -8.76
N GLU A 203 -13.21 27.28 -9.14
CA GLU A 203 -12.45 27.92 -10.24
C GLU A 203 -10.94 27.83 -10.00
N ASN A 204 -10.48 28.18 -8.81
CA ASN A 204 -9.06 28.11 -8.46
C ASN A 204 -8.51 26.68 -8.60
N ARG A 205 -9.26 25.67 -8.14
CA ARG A 205 -8.86 24.27 -8.22
C ARG A 205 -8.80 23.77 -9.67
N PHE A 206 -9.80 24.10 -10.50
CA PHE A 206 -9.78 23.75 -11.92
C PHE A 206 -8.64 24.45 -12.67
N ARG A 207 -8.33 25.72 -12.36
CA ARG A 207 -7.17 26.42 -12.94
C ARG A 207 -5.85 25.73 -12.57
N ASN A 208 -5.69 25.27 -11.33
CA ASN A 208 -4.51 24.51 -10.93
C ASN A 208 -4.40 23.21 -11.73
N PHE A 209 -5.51 22.50 -11.93
CA PHE A 209 -5.53 21.30 -12.79
C PHE A 209 -5.09 21.64 -14.22
N VAL A 210 -5.69 22.65 -14.85
CA VAL A 210 -5.37 23.06 -16.23
C VAL A 210 -3.88 23.43 -16.39
N GLN A 211 -3.26 24.05 -15.39
CA GLN A 211 -1.83 24.39 -15.42
C GLN A 211 -0.91 23.18 -15.29
N LEU A 212 -1.37 22.13 -14.62
CA LEU A 212 -0.58 20.92 -14.32
C LEU A 212 -0.78 19.83 -15.37
N GLU A 213 -1.94 19.83 -16.05
CA GLU A 213 -2.30 18.84 -17.07
C GLU A 213 -1.41 19.04 -18.31
N LYS A 214 -0.78 17.96 -18.78
CA LYS A 214 0.23 17.99 -19.87
C LYS A 214 -0.30 17.40 -21.18
N GLY A 215 -1.62 17.32 -21.37
CA GLY A 215 -2.24 16.70 -22.53
C GLY A 215 -2.48 15.20 -22.39
N GLU A 216 -2.32 14.67 -21.19
CA GLU A 216 -2.55 13.24 -20.88
C GLU A 216 -4.04 12.91 -20.82
N ASN A 217 -4.88 13.90 -20.42
CA ASN A 217 -6.33 13.74 -20.32
C ASN A 217 -7.10 14.89 -20.96
N PRO A 218 -7.17 14.95 -22.31
CA PRO A 218 -7.82 16.05 -23.03
C PRO A 218 -9.30 16.20 -22.72
N THR A 219 -10.00 15.12 -22.36
CA THR A 219 -11.41 15.16 -21.97
C THR A 219 -11.60 15.89 -20.65
N ALA A 220 -10.81 15.56 -19.63
CA ALA A 220 -10.86 16.25 -18.34
C ALA A 220 -10.40 17.71 -18.47
N LEU A 221 -9.44 17.99 -19.37
CA LEU A 221 -8.97 19.35 -19.65
C LEU A 221 -10.09 20.21 -20.23
N ALA A 222 -10.80 19.71 -21.28
CA ALA A 222 -11.92 20.39 -21.87
C ALA A 222 -13.07 20.61 -20.89
N ASP A 223 -13.36 19.62 -20.05
CA ASP A 223 -14.36 19.75 -18.99
C ASP A 223 -13.95 20.80 -17.95
N ALA A 224 -12.70 20.80 -17.51
CA ALA A 224 -12.20 21.80 -16.55
C ALA A 224 -12.36 23.23 -17.07
N TYR A 225 -12.09 23.49 -18.37
CA TYR A 225 -12.37 24.79 -18.98
C TYR A 225 -13.86 25.14 -18.91
N ASN A 226 -14.75 24.22 -19.25
CA ASN A 226 -16.20 24.42 -19.12
C ASN A 226 -16.59 24.74 -17.66
N ARG A 227 -16.03 24.00 -16.68
CA ARG A 227 -16.32 24.26 -15.24
C ARG A 227 -15.82 25.63 -14.79
N ILE A 228 -14.67 26.10 -15.29
CA ILE A 228 -14.20 27.47 -15.03
C ILE A 228 -15.20 28.50 -15.58
N GLY A 229 -15.69 28.29 -16.81
CA GLY A 229 -16.74 29.13 -17.39
C GLY A 229 -18.01 29.15 -16.53
N ASP A 230 -18.49 27.97 -16.09
CA ASP A 230 -19.66 27.84 -15.24
C ASP A 230 -19.47 28.52 -13.87
N CYS A 231 -18.29 28.40 -13.27
CA CYS A 231 -17.96 29.11 -12.04
C CYS A 231 -18.10 30.64 -12.21
N ASN A 232 -17.54 31.18 -13.31
CA ASN A 232 -17.62 32.61 -13.59
C ASN A 232 -19.07 33.07 -13.86
N LEU A 233 -19.87 32.28 -14.58
CA LEU A 233 -21.30 32.55 -14.77
C LEU A 233 -22.06 32.61 -13.44
N ASN A 234 -21.83 31.66 -12.55
CA ASN A 234 -22.51 31.60 -11.25
C ASN A 234 -22.18 32.76 -10.32
N VAL A 235 -20.97 33.36 -10.45
CA VAL A 235 -20.59 34.57 -9.70
C VAL A 235 -20.78 35.84 -10.50
N ARG A 236 -21.51 35.80 -11.64
CA ARG A 236 -21.87 36.91 -12.52
C ARG A 236 -20.69 37.62 -13.18
N ARG A 237 -19.56 36.95 -13.36
CA ARG A 237 -18.42 37.42 -14.14
C ARG A 237 -18.58 37.00 -15.62
N PHE A 238 -19.51 37.67 -16.31
CA PHE A 238 -19.94 37.25 -17.63
C PHE A 238 -18.86 37.40 -18.72
N ASP A 239 -18.00 38.42 -18.60
CA ASP A 239 -16.94 38.66 -19.61
C ASP A 239 -15.81 37.64 -19.47
N GLU A 240 -15.46 37.23 -18.26
CA GLU A 240 -14.54 36.15 -17.99
C GLU A 240 -15.10 34.79 -18.43
N ALA A 241 -16.41 34.55 -18.20
CA ALA A 241 -17.07 33.31 -18.61
C ALA A 241 -17.05 33.08 -20.14
N LYS A 242 -17.12 34.14 -20.95
CA LYS A 242 -17.06 34.04 -22.42
C LYS A 242 -15.72 33.59 -22.98
N GLN A 243 -14.68 33.61 -22.18
CA GLN A 243 -13.31 33.22 -22.58
C GLN A 243 -13.11 31.72 -22.56
N TYR A 244 -14.02 30.99 -21.92
CA TYR A 244 -13.99 29.54 -21.72
C TYR A 244 -15.16 28.85 -22.41
#